data_470289be277e237976c5e9ea1ce7bf79
#
_entry.id   470289be277e237976c5e9ea1ce7bf79
#
_cell.length_a   1.000
_cell.length_b   1.000
_cell.length_c   1.000
_cell.angle_alpha   90.00
_cell.angle_beta   90.00
_cell.angle_gamma   90.00
#
_symmetry.space_group_name_H-M   'P 1'
#
loop_
_entity.id
_entity.type
_entity.pdbx_description
1 polymer ?
#
loop_
_entity_poly.entity_id
_entity_poly.type
_entity_poly.pdbx_seq_one_letter_code
_entity_poly.pdbx_strand_id
1 'polypeptide(L)' 'MSDVKKRLYKFLVEMGRITEAKFKEITGDAYSK' A
#
# COMPACT_ATOMS: atom_id res chain seq x y z
N MET A 1 7.52 0.35 11.18
CA MET A 1 7.29 0.27 9.74
C MET A 1 7.78 1.52 9.04
N SER A 2 8.44 1.35 7.92
CA SER A 2 9.05 2.47 7.20
C SER A 2 7.99 3.21 6.37
N ASP A 3 7.98 4.53 6.48
CA ASP A 3 7.07 5.34 5.66
C ASP A 3 7.40 5.20 4.18
N VAL A 4 8.66 4.95 3.87
CA VAL A 4 9.09 4.78 2.48
C VAL A 4 8.43 3.56 1.87
N LYS A 5 8.43 2.45 2.60
CA LYS A 5 7.81 1.22 2.12
C LYS A 5 6.31 1.40 1.95
N LYS A 6 5.68 2.03 2.92
CA LYS A 6 4.25 2.29 2.87
C LYS A 6 3.89 3.16 1.67
N ARG A 7 4.70 4.17 1.42
CA ARG A 7 4.50 5.07 0.31
C ARG A 7 4.65 4.35 -1.03
N LEU A 8 5.63 3.46 -1.11
CA LEU A 8 5.87 2.70 -2.32
C LEU A 8 4.65 1.83 -2.66
N TYR A 9 4.15 1.09 -1.70
CA TYR A 9 3.01 0.21 -1.94
C TYR A 9 1.74 1.00 -2.21
N LYS A 10 1.59 2.14 -1.57
CA LYS A 10 0.48 3.03 -1.84
C LYS A 10 0.49 3.46 -3.31
N PHE A 11 1.66 3.75 -3.81
CA PHE A 11 1.85 4.12 -5.21
C PHE A 11 1.43 2.99 -6.14
N LEU A 12 1.78 1.76 -5.77
CA LEU A 12 1.40 0.59 -6.56
C LEU A 12 -0.11 0.41 -6.61
N VAL A 13 -0.79 0.70 -5.52
CA VAL A 13 -2.25 0.64 -5.49
C VAL A 13 -2.83 1.67 -6.46
N GLU A 14 -2.29 2.87 -6.46
CA GLU A 14 -2.76 3.94 -7.33
C GLU A 14 -2.57 3.59 -8.80
N MET A 15 -1.52 2.87 -9.10
CA MET A 15 -1.26 2.45 -10.48
C MET A 15 -2.06 1.22 -10.88
N GLY A 16 -2.81 0.65 -9.95
CA GLY A 16 -3.59 -0.53 -10.23
C GLY A 16 -2.80 -1.81 -10.26
N ARG A 17 -1.59 -1.80 -9.74
CA ARG A 17 -0.73 -2.98 -9.71
C ARG A 17 -1.12 -3.93 -8.60
N ILE A 18 -1.56 -3.39 -7.48
CA ILE A 18 -2.05 -4.18 -6.37
C ILE A 18 -3.36 -3.56 -5.87
N THR A 19 -4.11 -4.36 -5.13
CA THR A 19 -5.38 -3.89 -4.58
C THR A 19 -5.17 -3.31 -3.19
N GLU A 20 -6.19 -2.61 -2.69
CA GLU A 20 -6.16 -2.06 -1.35
C GLU A 20 -6.05 -3.17 -0.30
N ALA A 21 -6.73 -4.27 -0.55
CA ALA A 21 -6.66 -5.42 0.35
C ALA A 21 -5.24 -5.95 0.41
N LYS A 22 -4.58 -5.99 -0.74
CA LYS A 22 -3.20 -6.46 -0.81
C LYS A 22 -2.27 -5.49 -0.08
N PHE A 23 -2.51 -4.21 -0.24
CA PHE A 23 -1.73 -3.19 0.47
C PHE A 23 -1.79 -3.42 1.98
N LYS A 24 -3.01 -3.65 2.47
CA LYS A 24 -3.21 -3.89 3.89
C LYS A 24 -2.44 -5.13 4.35
N GLU A 25 -2.48 -6.18 3.53
CA GLU A 25 -1.79 -7.42 3.85
C GLU A 25 -0.29 -7.22 3.94
N ILE A 26 0.26 -6.45 3.03
CA ILE A 26 1.70 -6.25 2.94
C ILE A 26 2.20 -5.30 4.04
N THR A 27 1.50 -4.20 4.24
CA THR A 27 1.94 -3.18 5.18
C THR A 27 1.36 -3.36 6.58
N GLY A 28 0.26 -4.07 6.70
CA GLY A 28 -0.44 -4.22 7.96
C GLY A 28 -1.35 -3.07 8.30
N ASP A 29 -1.47 -2.10 7.39
CA ASP A 29 -2.31 -0.93 7.59
C ASP A 29 -3.33 -0.81 6.48
N ALA A 30 -4.52 -0.35 6.82
CA ALA A 30 -5.54 -0.12 5.81
C ALA A 30 -5.07 0.99 4.87
N TYR A 31 -5.38 0.81 3.57
CA TYR A 31 -5.03 1.81 2.58
C TYR A 31 -5.82 3.09 2.83
N SER A 32 -5.15 4.22 2.77
CA SER A 32 -5.83 5.50 2.84
C SER A 32 -5.12 6.49 1.93
N LYS A 33 -5.92 7.29 1.28
CA LYS A 33 -5.39 8.29 0.37
C LYS A 33 -4.76 9.46 1.10
#